data_83a8be18de33e629f7602ea57d75bc24
#
_entry.id   83a8be18de33e629f7602ea57d75bc24
#
_cell.length_a   1.000
_cell.length_b   1.000
_cell.length_c   1.000
_cell.angle_alpha   90.00
_cell.angle_beta   90.00
_cell.angle_gamma   90.00
#
_symmetry.space_group_name_H-M   'P 1'
#
loop_
_entity.id
_entity.type
_entity.pdbx_description
1 polymer ?
#
loop_
_entity_poly.entity_id
_entity_poly.type
_entity_poly.pdbx_seq_one_letter_code
_entity_poly.pdbx_strand_id
1 'polypeptide(L)'
;MISATSDEIKLLIDAYSEIEKVDPNNYYGLWKIGHYHILMGAAHSTKTKDKKFHYREAIKHFEKAMYTNADFAQDITEGKEVFEACEQLTIKEIDAMGFWYTARFYYFKECLNPIGKVFNTDIVLENNKAIEYIDKLDPNWYGGGNYFSKALFYIATPTKFGGSETKAKDEFSAAIEAGPTFIVNRWGRAKYLYSLTGDLEGFKSDMRWVIEQDPNREGNPYPWNIYFQNDAKNELRKVNSK
;
A
#
# COMPACT_ATOMS: atom_id res chain seq x y z
N MET A 1 -12.68 19.67 -5.97
CA MET A 1 -12.29 19.40 -4.56
C MET A 1 -12.02 17.92 -4.46
N ILE A 2 -10.81 17.52 -4.08
CA ILE A 2 -10.47 16.10 -3.96
C ILE A 2 -11.06 15.58 -2.66
N SER A 3 -11.77 14.48 -2.72
CA SER A 3 -12.60 13.94 -1.66
C SER A 3 -11.83 13.23 -0.54
N ALA A 4 -12.33 13.31 0.69
CA ALA A 4 -11.81 12.58 1.84
C ALA A 4 -12.89 11.85 2.66
N THR A 5 -14.16 11.99 2.34
CA THR A 5 -15.26 11.30 3.02
C THR A 5 -15.57 9.95 2.37
N SER A 6 -16.14 9.02 3.15
CA SER A 6 -16.58 7.71 2.65
C SER A 6 -17.51 7.81 1.44
N ASP A 7 -18.47 8.75 1.47
CA ASP A 7 -19.48 8.86 0.42
C ASP A 7 -18.89 9.43 -0.87
N GLU A 8 -17.99 10.40 -0.74
CA GLU A 8 -17.26 10.93 -1.89
C GLU A 8 -16.33 9.88 -2.52
N ILE A 9 -15.66 9.03 -1.73
CA ILE A 9 -14.84 7.93 -2.26
C ILE A 9 -15.73 6.90 -2.98
N LYS A 10 -16.92 6.58 -2.45
CA LYS A 10 -17.88 5.71 -3.15
C LYS A 10 -18.29 6.29 -4.50
N LEU A 11 -18.63 7.59 -4.56
CA LEU A 11 -18.95 8.25 -5.83
C LEU A 11 -17.82 8.16 -6.86
N LEU A 12 -16.55 8.23 -6.41
CA LEU A 12 -15.42 8.02 -7.30
C LEU A 12 -15.31 6.57 -7.80
N ILE A 13 -15.51 5.60 -6.91
CA ILE A 13 -15.55 4.17 -7.30
C ILE A 13 -16.67 3.96 -8.32
N ASP A 14 -17.88 4.47 -8.07
CA ASP A 14 -19.01 4.32 -8.97
C ASP A 14 -18.73 4.97 -10.34
N ALA A 15 -18.14 6.18 -10.37
CA ALA A 15 -17.80 6.87 -11.60
C ALA A 15 -16.77 6.10 -12.44
N TYR A 16 -15.72 5.55 -11.82
CA TYR A 16 -14.76 4.71 -12.54
C TYR A 16 -15.34 3.36 -12.95
N SER A 17 -16.31 2.82 -12.19
CA SER A 17 -17.03 1.59 -12.57
C SER A 17 -17.91 1.79 -13.81
N GLU A 18 -18.44 2.99 -14.03
CA GLU A 18 -19.13 3.30 -15.30
C GLU A 18 -18.14 3.34 -16.49
N ILE A 19 -16.90 3.81 -16.28
CA ILE A 19 -15.84 3.72 -17.31
C ILE A 19 -15.52 2.26 -17.61
N GLU A 20 -15.37 1.40 -16.59
CA GLU A 20 -15.11 -0.03 -16.77
C GLU A 20 -16.21 -0.74 -17.59
N LYS A 21 -17.48 -0.33 -17.46
CA LYS A 21 -18.59 -0.89 -18.26
C LYS A 21 -18.48 -0.54 -19.74
N VAL A 22 -18.00 0.66 -20.06
CA VAL A 22 -17.87 1.14 -21.46
C VAL A 22 -16.55 0.67 -22.08
N ASP A 23 -15.47 0.68 -21.31
CA ASP A 23 -14.13 0.25 -21.69
C ASP A 23 -13.52 -0.66 -20.62
N PRO A 24 -13.81 -1.97 -20.66
CA PRO A 24 -13.33 -2.95 -19.68
C PRO A 24 -11.81 -3.07 -19.57
N ASN A 25 -11.07 -2.58 -20.56
CA ASN A 25 -9.61 -2.61 -20.61
C ASN A 25 -9.00 -1.23 -20.32
N ASN A 26 -9.76 -0.29 -19.76
CA ASN A 26 -9.24 1.01 -19.38
C ASN A 26 -8.31 0.88 -18.16
N TYR A 27 -7.01 0.77 -18.43
CA TYR A 27 -5.99 0.61 -17.39
C TYR A 27 -6.16 1.63 -16.25
N TYR A 28 -6.30 2.93 -16.61
CA TYR A 28 -6.39 4.00 -15.63
C TYR A 28 -7.64 3.87 -14.73
N GLY A 29 -8.79 3.58 -15.33
CA GLY A 29 -10.04 3.35 -14.58
C GLY A 29 -9.91 2.18 -13.62
N LEU A 30 -9.38 1.05 -14.10
CA LEU A 30 -9.25 -0.17 -13.33
C LEU A 30 -8.34 0.02 -12.10
N TRP A 31 -7.14 0.58 -12.26
CA TRP A 31 -6.27 0.75 -11.10
C TRP A 31 -6.78 1.82 -10.13
N LYS A 32 -7.50 2.85 -10.62
CA LYS A 32 -8.15 3.85 -9.75
C LYS A 32 -9.24 3.23 -8.88
N ILE A 33 -10.08 2.34 -9.41
CA ILE A 33 -11.06 1.60 -8.61
C ILE A 33 -10.34 0.84 -7.50
N GLY A 34 -9.30 0.08 -7.83
CA GLY A 34 -8.49 -0.65 -6.86
C GLY A 34 -7.92 0.26 -5.77
N HIS A 35 -7.35 1.39 -6.16
CA HIS A 35 -6.74 2.35 -5.24
C HIS A 35 -7.76 2.97 -4.26
N TYR A 36 -8.95 3.33 -4.72
CA TYR A 36 -10.02 3.82 -3.84
C TYR A 36 -10.58 2.72 -2.94
N HIS A 37 -10.61 1.47 -3.39
CA HIS A 37 -10.97 0.34 -2.54
C HIS A 37 -9.95 0.13 -1.40
N ILE A 38 -8.63 0.30 -1.61
CA ILE A 38 -7.67 0.26 -0.50
C ILE A 38 -8.02 1.37 0.52
N LEU A 39 -8.27 2.59 0.06
CA LEU A 39 -8.60 3.72 0.93
C LEU A 39 -9.90 3.48 1.72
N MET A 40 -10.94 2.93 1.08
CA MET A 40 -12.18 2.53 1.76
C MET A 40 -11.92 1.51 2.87
N GLY A 41 -11.09 0.50 2.60
CA GLY A 41 -10.71 -0.50 3.60
C GLY A 41 -9.92 0.09 4.76
N ALA A 42 -8.90 0.91 4.46
CA ALA A 42 -7.97 1.44 5.46
C ALA A 42 -8.55 2.59 6.29
N ALA A 43 -9.24 3.55 5.65
CA ALA A 43 -9.69 4.79 6.28
C ALA A 43 -11.15 4.77 6.74
N HIS A 44 -12.02 4.05 6.04
CA HIS A 44 -13.47 4.17 6.22
C HIS A 44 -14.17 2.88 6.67
N SER A 45 -13.45 1.77 6.81
CA SER A 45 -14.00 0.50 7.30
C SER A 45 -13.47 0.18 8.68
N THR A 46 -14.37 -0.12 9.63
CA THR A 46 -14.01 -0.53 11.00
C THR A 46 -14.16 -2.03 11.21
N LYS A 47 -15.10 -2.67 10.49
CA LYS A 47 -15.35 -4.11 10.60
C LYS A 47 -14.43 -4.90 9.68
N THR A 48 -13.85 -5.98 10.16
CA THR A 48 -12.99 -6.88 9.38
C THR A 48 -13.66 -7.40 8.11
N LYS A 49 -14.99 -7.65 8.14
CA LYS A 49 -15.75 -8.10 6.97
C LYS A 49 -15.70 -7.06 5.84
N ASP A 50 -15.90 -5.77 6.17
CA ASP A 50 -15.93 -4.68 5.20
C ASP A 50 -14.52 -4.41 4.65
N LYS A 51 -13.51 -4.42 5.53
CA LYS A 51 -12.10 -4.35 5.11
C LYS A 51 -11.74 -5.46 4.13
N LYS A 52 -12.13 -6.71 4.46
CA LYS A 52 -11.89 -7.88 3.63
C LYS A 52 -12.53 -7.75 2.24
N PHE A 53 -13.76 -7.24 2.18
CA PHE A 53 -14.43 -6.95 0.92
C PHE A 53 -13.61 -5.94 0.10
N HIS A 54 -13.29 -4.78 0.68
CA HIS A 54 -12.59 -3.72 -0.04
C HIS A 54 -11.20 -4.13 -0.51
N TYR A 55 -10.41 -4.80 0.31
CA TYR A 55 -9.06 -5.23 -0.12
C TYR A 55 -9.10 -6.31 -1.20
N ARG A 56 -10.11 -7.19 -1.21
CA ARG A 56 -10.31 -8.16 -2.29
C ARG A 56 -10.73 -7.51 -3.60
N GLU A 57 -11.64 -6.54 -3.55
CA GLU A 57 -12.00 -5.78 -4.74
C GLU A 57 -10.80 -4.97 -5.27
N ALA A 58 -9.98 -4.42 -4.38
CA ALA A 58 -8.75 -3.74 -4.78
C ALA A 58 -7.81 -4.70 -5.54
N ILE A 59 -7.49 -5.87 -4.96
CA ILE A 59 -6.64 -6.89 -5.58
C ILE A 59 -7.17 -7.26 -6.96
N LYS A 60 -8.46 -7.58 -7.07
CA LYS A 60 -9.11 -7.95 -8.33
C LYS A 60 -9.00 -6.88 -9.41
N HIS A 61 -9.17 -5.59 -9.06
CA HIS A 61 -9.10 -4.51 -10.03
C HIS A 61 -7.66 -4.20 -10.46
N PHE A 62 -6.68 -4.37 -9.57
CA PHE A 62 -5.28 -4.28 -9.96
C PHE A 62 -4.88 -5.43 -10.89
N GLU A 63 -5.32 -6.65 -10.62
CA GLU A 63 -5.12 -7.78 -11.53
C GLU A 63 -5.73 -7.51 -12.90
N LYS A 64 -6.98 -7.02 -12.98
CA LYS A 64 -7.58 -6.59 -14.25
C LYS A 64 -6.75 -5.51 -14.96
N ALA A 65 -6.23 -4.53 -14.21
CA ALA A 65 -5.37 -3.50 -14.79
C ALA A 65 -4.07 -4.11 -15.35
N MET A 66 -3.43 -5.05 -14.63
CA MET A 66 -2.25 -5.77 -15.12
C MET A 66 -2.56 -6.63 -16.36
N TYR A 67 -3.76 -7.21 -16.44
CA TYR A 67 -4.22 -7.97 -17.62
C TYR A 67 -4.33 -7.16 -18.93
N THR A 68 -4.28 -5.83 -18.86
CA THR A 68 -4.20 -4.98 -20.06
C THR A 68 -2.85 -5.08 -20.77
N ASN A 69 -1.82 -5.62 -20.10
CA ASN A 69 -0.55 -6.02 -20.69
C ASN A 69 -0.69 -7.41 -21.31
N ALA A 70 -0.41 -7.53 -22.61
CA ALA A 70 -0.64 -8.77 -23.36
C ALA A 70 0.26 -9.93 -22.92
N ASP A 71 1.53 -9.65 -22.62
CA ASP A 71 2.49 -10.67 -22.21
C ASP A 71 2.16 -11.19 -20.80
N PHE A 72 1.74 -10.30 -19.88
CA PHE A 72 1.22 -10.70 -18.57
C PHE A 72 -0.03 -11.59 -18.73
N ALA A 73 -0.98 -11.19 -19.56
CA ALA A 73 -2.20 -11.96 -19.81
C ALA A 73 -1.90 -13.35 -20.41
N GLN A 74 -0.91 -13.44 -21.30
CA GLN A 74 -0.44 -14.71 -21.86
C GLN A 74 0.14 -15.60 -20.75
N ASP A 75 1.06 -15.11 -19.93
CA ASP A 75 1.68 -15.86 -18.83
C ASP A 75 0.63 -16.46 -17.87
N ILE A 76 -0.40 -15.66 -17.51
CA ILE A 76 -1.50 -16.16 -16.69
C ILE A 76 -2.32 -17.25 -17.40
N THR A 77 -2.58 -17.08 -18.71
CA THR A 77 -3.31 -18.08 -19.52
C THR A 77 -2.52 -19.37 -19.61
N GLU A 78 -1.19 -19.31 -19.61
CA GLU A 78 -0.28 -20.46 -19.60
C GLU A 78 -0.13 -21.10 -18.20
N GLY A 79 -0.76 -20.53 -17.17
CA GLY A 79 -0.86 -21.10 -15.82
C GLY A 79 0.21 -20.59 -14.84
N LYS A 80 0.92 -19.51 -15.16
CA LYS A 80 1.80 -18.85 -14.18
C LYS A 80 0.98 -18.16 -13.09
N GLU A 81 1.52 -18.11 -11.89
CA GLU A 81 0.94 -17.33 -10.80
C GLU A 81 1.10 -15.82 -11.06
N VAL A 82 0.20 -15.02 -10.50
CA VAL A 82 0.17 -13.55 -10.73
C VAL A 82 1.51 -12.90 -10.40
N PHE A 83 2.15 -13.27 -9.29
CA PHE A 83 3.42 -12.69 -8.87
C PHE A 83 4.58 -13.05 -9.81
N GLU A 84 4.53 -14.20 -10.49
CA GLU A 84 5.51 -14.61 -11.50
C GLU A 84 5.31 -13.83 -12.79
N ALA A 85 4.06 -13.73 -13.25
CA ALA A 85 3.69 -12.98 -14.44
C ALA A 85 3.99 -11.46 -14.33
N CYS A 86 4.12 -10.92 -13.11
CA CYS A 86 4.55 -9.52 -12.89
C CYS A 86 5.89 -9.18 -13.56
N GLU A 87 6.72 -10.18 -13.89
CA GLU A 87 7.96 -9.96 -14.64
C GLU A 87 7.74 -9.38 -16.05
N GLN A 88 6.56 -9.59 -16.63
CA GLN A 88 6.19 -9.06 -17.95
C GLN A 88 5.72 -7.60 -17.92
N LEU A 89 5.42 -7.09 -16.74
CA LEU A 89 4.91 -5.73 -16.59
C LEU A 89 6.01 -4.69 -16.82
N THR A 90 5.60 -3.53 -17.27
CA THR A 90 6.47 -2.42 -17.61
C THR A 90 6.22 -1.21 -16.72
N ILE A 91 6.93 -0.12 -16.96
CA ILE A 91 6.69 1.16 -16.28
C ILE A 91 5.24 1.67 -16.44
N LYS A 92 4.51 1.21 -17.46
CA LYS A 92 3.11 1.58 -17.69
C LYS A 92 2.17 0.98 -16.67
N GLU A 93 2.46 -0.24 -16.23
CA GLU A 93 1.62 -0.99 -15.30
C GLU A 93 2.16 -0.95 -13.85
N ILE A 94 3.23 -0.19 -13.59
CA ILE A 94 3.92 -0.15 -12.30
C ILE A 94 2.98 0.23 -11.13
N ASP A 95 2.02 1.14 -11.36
CA ASP A 95 1.06 1.55 -10.34
C ASP A 95 0.12 0.39 -9.96
N ALA A 96 -0.38 -0.36 -10.95
CA ALA A 96 -1.23 -1.50 -10.69
C ALA A 96 -0.48 -2.58 -9.91
N MET A 97 0.76 -2.90 -10.29
CA MET A 97 1.61 -3.86 -9.58
C MET A 97 1.92 -3.41 -8.14
N GLY A 98 2.30 -2.16 -7.95
CA GLY A 98 2.67 -1.62 -6.64
C GLY A 98 1.49 -1.53 -5.68
N PHE A 99 0.32 -1.15 -6.17
CA PHE A 99 -0.87 -1.15 -5.32
C PHE A 99 -1.51 -2.53 -5.17
N TRP A 100 -1.26 -3.48 -6.07
CA TRP A 100 -1.66 -4.88 -5.90
C TRP A 100 -1.01 -5.50 -4.65
N TYR A 101 0.31 -5.42 -4.51
CA TYR A 101 0.97 -5.95 -3.31
C TYR A 101 0.60 -5.14 -2.06
N THR A 102 0.34 -3.83 -2.18
CA THR A 102 -0.13 -2.99 -1.09
C THR A 102 -1.50 -3.47 -0.56
N ALA A 103 -2.45 -3.77 -1.45
CA ALA A 103 -3.76 -4.31 -1.07
C ALA A 103 -3.64 -5.67 -0.39
N ARG A 104 -2.77 -6.56 -0.89
CA ARG A 104 -2.46 -7.87 -0.30
C ARG A 104 -1.82 -7.73 1.08
N PHE A 105 -0.93 -6.74 1.28
CA PHE A 105 -0.35 -6.45 2.59
C PHE A 105 -1.42 -6.02 3.60
N TYR A 106 -2.31 -5.08 3.22
CA TYR A 106 -3.43 -4.69 4.08
C TYR A 106 -4.36 -5.86 4.41
N TYR A 107 -4.70 -6.68 3.42
CA TYR A 107 -5.49 -7.88 3.63
C TYR A 107 -4.83 -8.83 4.63
N PHE A 108 -3.56 -9.15 4.43
CA PHE A 108 -2.78 -10.01 5.33
C PHE A 108 -2.73 -9.44 6.76
N LYS A 109 -2.42 -8.14 6.88
CA LYS A 109 -2.25 -7.48 8.16
C LYS A 109 -3.55 -7.36 8.95
N GLU A 110 -4.63 -6.95 8.30
CA GLU A 110 -5.85 -6.48 8.96
C GLU A 110 -7.02 -7.46 8.90
N CYS A 111 -7.00 -8.41 7.96
CA CYS A 111 -8.10 -9.34 7.75
C CYS A 111 -7.81 -10.78 8.19
N LEU A 112 -6.55 -11.13 8.42
CA LEU A 112 -6.15 -12.46 8.87
C LEU A 112 -5.87 -12.46 10.38
N ASN A 113 -6.41 -13.45 11.07
CA ASN A 113 -6.04 -13.76 12.46
C ASN A 113 -4.64 -14.41 12.52
N PRO A 114 -4.01 -14.57 13.70
CA PRO A 114 -2.67 -15.13 13.82
C PRO A 114 -2.49 -16.48 13.12
N ILE A 115 -3.46 -17.36 13.23
CA ILE A 115 -3.43 -18.69 12.57
C ILE A 115 -3.51 -18.51 11.04
N GLY A 116 -4.44 -17.67 10.56
CA GLY A 116 -4.56 -17.35 9.14
C GLY A 116 -3.28 -16.76 8.56
N LYS A 117 -2.53 -15.95 9.31
CA LYS A 117 -1.23 -15.41 8.88
C LYS A 117 -0.18 -16.48 8.68
N VAL A 118 -0.15 -17.49 9.56
CA VAL A 118 0.79 -18.61 9.42
C VAL A 118 0.50 -19.43 8.16
N PHE A 119 -0.77 -19.65 7.82
CA PHE A 119 -1.16 -20.40 6.62
C PHE A 119 -1.10 -19.59 5.30
N ASN A 120 -0.86 -18.30 5.37
CA ASN A 120 -0.78 -17.41 4.19
C ASN A 120 0.53 -16.61 4.17
N THR A 121 1.62 -17.19 4.66
CA THR A 121 2.96 -16.57 4.62
C THR A 121 3.50 -16.41 3.20
N ASP A 122 3.02 -17.20 2.25
CA ASP A 122 3.23 -17.09 0.82
C ASP A 122 2.91 -15.68 0.30
N ILE A 123 1.83 -15.05 0.78
CA ILE A 123 1.49 -13.66 0.42
C ILE A 123 2.68 -12.70 0.65
N VAL A 124 3.43 -12.88 1.74
CA VAL A 124 4.58 -12.01 2.05
C VAL A 124 5.72 -12.27 1.08
N LEU A 125 5.99 -13.53 0.73
CA LEU A 125 7.06 -13.93 -0.19
C LEU A 125 6.76 -13.50 -1.63
N GLU A 126 5.53 -13.70 -2.08
CA GLU A 126 5.04 -13.29 -3.39
C GLU A 126 5.05 -11.77 -3.55
N ASN A 127 4.60 -11.03 -2.51
CA ASN A 127 4.71 -9.58 -2.48
C ASN A 127 6.16 -9.10 -2.62
N ASN A 128 7.12 -9.79 -1.98
CA ASN A 128 8.53 -9.44 -2.12
C ASN A 128 9.02 -9.59 -3.56
N LYS A 129 8.52 -10.56 -4.32
CA LYS A 129 8.83 -10.69 -5.76
C LYS A 129 8.33 -9.49 -6.57
N ALA A 130 7.10 -9.05 -6.34
CA ALA A 130 6.58 -7.83 -6.98
C ALA A 130 7.42 -6.59 -6.62
N ILE A 131 7.85 -6.46 -5.36
CA ILE A 131 8.76 -5.39 -4.91
C ILE A 131 10.09 -5.45 -5.68
N GLU A 132 10.66 -6.64 -5.90
CA GLU A 132 11.90 -6.82 -6.69
C GLU A 132 11.73 -6.39 -8.16
N TYR A 133 10.57 -6.64 -8.77
CA TYR A 133 10.28 -6.19 -10.14
C TYR A 133 10.12 -4.68 -10.21
N ILE A 134 9.41 -4.06 -9.28
CA ILE A 134 9.31 -2.60 -9.20
C ILE A 134 10.68 -1.97 -9.02
N ASP A 135 11.54 -2.55 -8.18
CA ASP A 135 12.90 -2.05 -7.94
C ASP A 135 13.74 -2.00 -9.23
N LYS A 136 13.52 -2.95 -10.14
CA LYS A 136 14.18 -2.97 -11.45
C LYS A 136 13.59 -1.92 -12.41
N LEU A 137 12.30 -1.64 -12.34
CA LEU A 137 11.61 -0.69 -13.22
C LEU A 137 11.80 0.76 -12.77
N ASP A 138 11.57 1.03 -11.50
CA ASP A 138 11.75 2.34 -10.85
C ASP A 138 11.91 2.17 -9.34
N PRO A 139 13.14 2.19 -8.81
CA PRO A 139 13.38 2.07 -7.37
C PRO A 139 12.77 3.22 -6.55
N ASN A 140 12.51 4.37 -7.17
CA ASN A 140 11.90 5.53 -6.54
C ASN A 140 10.37 5.60 -6.75
N TRP A 141 9.77 4.53 -7.31
CA TRP A 141 8.34 4.48 -7.56
C TRP A 141 7.55 5.05 -6.38
N TYR A 142 6.55 5.86 -6.71
CA TYR A 142 5.62 6.48 -5.76
C TYR A 142 6.32 7.24 -4.61
N GLY A 143 7.37 7.98 -4.92
CA GLY A 143 8.12 8.76 -3.93
C GLY A 143 8.73 7.91 -2.82
N GLY A 144 9.44 6.85 -3.21
CA GLY A 144 10.08 5.93 -2.28
C GLY A 144 9.15 4.83 -1.76
N GLY A 145 7.98 4.62 -2.38
CA GLY A 145 7.03 3.57 -2.00
C GLY A 145 7.63 2.16 -2.05
N ASN A 146 8.60 1.94 -2.94
CA ASN A 146 9.30 0.66 -3.00
C ASN A 146 10.23 0.44 -1.79
N TYR A 147 11.00 1.43 -1.39
CA TYR A 147 11.80 1.40 -0.16
C TYR A 147 10.92 1.21 1.08
N PHE A 148 9.80 1.95 1.15
CA PHE A 148 8.81 1.77 2.22
C PHE A 148 8.33 0.31 2.32
N SER A 149 8.06 -0.33 1.20
CA SER A 149 7.57 -1.72 1.15
C SER A 149 8.65 -2.72 1.54
N LYS A 150 9.90 -2.52 1.14
CA LYS A 150 11.05 -3.29 1.62
C LYS A 150 11.21 -3.18 3.14
N ALA A 151 11.07 -1.97 3.69
CA ALA A 151 11.11 -1.77 5.13
C ALA A 151 10.05 -2.60 5.85
N LEU A 152 8.81 -2.61 5.34
CA LEU A 152 7.74 -3.43 5.89
C LEU A 152 8.02 -4.93 5.76
N PHE A 153 8.60 -5.38 4.66
CA PHE A 153 9.02 -6.77 4.48
C PHE A 153 10.05 -7.17 5.56
N TYR A 154 11.08 -6.36 5.79
CA TYR A 154 12.09 -6.64 6.81
C TYR A 154 11.53 -6.67 8.25
N ILE A 155 10.50 -5.88 8.54
CA ILE A 155 9.79 -5.89 9.84
C ILE A 155 8.87 -7.11 9.97
N ALA A 156 8.14 -7.45 8.91
CA ALA A 156 7.15 -8.52 8.94
C ALA A 156 7.78 -9.92 8.94
N THR A 157 9.01 -10.03 8.44
CA THR A 157 9.70 -11.31 8.24
C THR A 157 10.52 -11.67 9.48
N PRO A 158 10.44 -12.91 10.01
CA PRO A 158 11.34 -13.36 11.06
C PRO A 158 12.81 -13.32 10.63
N THR A 159 13.74 -13.04 11.54
CA THR A 159 15.18 -12.89 11.25
C THR A 159 15.76 -14.10 10.52
N LYS A 160 15.33 -15.34 10.88
CA LYS A 160 15.75 -16.56 10.20
C LYS A 160 15.36 -16.67 8.73
N PHE A 161 14.41 -15.84 8.30
CA PHE A 161 13.93 -15.75 6.91
C PHE A 161 14.31 -14.41 6.25
N GLY A 162 15.28 -13.68 6.80
CA GLY A 162 15.81 -12.45 6.21
C GLY A 162 15.28 -11.15 6.80
N GLY A 163 14.40 -11.20 7.83
CA GLY A 163 13.96 -10.02 8.55
C GLY A 163 15.11 -9.31 9.26
N SER A 164 15.08 -7.97 9.31
CA SER A 164 16.15 -7.16 9.91
C SER A 164 15.65 -5.77 10.26
N GLU A 165 15.72 -5.42 11.54
CA GLU A 165 15.40 -4.08 12.02
C GLU A 165 16.34 -3.02 11.41
N THR A 166 17.63 -3.31 11.32
CA THR A 166 18.61 -2.39 10.73
C THR A 166 18.30 -2.11 9.28
N LYS A 167 18.05 -3.14 8.46
CA LYS A 167 17.65 -2.95 7.05
C LYS A 167 16.32 -2.18 6.96
N ALA A 168 15.36 -2.47 7.81
CA ALA A 168 14.09 -1.73 7.82
C ALA A 168 14.30 -0.23 8.09
N LYS A 169 15.21 0.11 9.01
CA LYS A 169 15.58 1.50 9.29
C LYS A 169 16.24 2.19 8.09
N ASP A 170 17.15 1.50 7.43
CA ASP A 170 17.85 2.02 6.24
C ASP A 170 16.85 2.25 5.09
N GLU A 171 15.95 1.31 4.84
CA GLU A 171 14.93 1.42 3.80
C GLU A 171 13.91 2.55 4.10
N PHE A 172 13.47 2.73 5.36
CA PHE A 172 12.63 3.89 5.68
C PHE A 172 13.36 5.22 5.50
N SER A 173 14.67 5.26 5.77
CA SER A 173 15.47 6.45 5.52
C SER A 173 15.58 6.75 4.03
N ALA A 174 15.82 5.72 3.21
CA ALA A 174 15.84 5.83 1.75
C ALA A 174 14.47 6.26 1.19
N ALA A 175 13.35 5.74 1.73
CA ALA A 175 12.01 6.17 1.35
C ALA A 175 11.77 7.67 1.61
N ILE A 176 12.22 8.17 2.77
CA ILE A 176 12.08 9.59 3.13
C ILE A 176 12.97 10.47 2.24
N GLU A 177 14.16 10.00 1.89
CA GLU A 177 15.08 10.70 1.00
C GLU A 177 14.55 10.77 -0.45
N ALA A 178 14.04 9.65 -0.97
CA ALA A 178 13.46 9.55 -2.31
C ALA A 178 12.15 10.36 -2.45
N GLY A 179 11.35 10.44 -1.38
CA GLY A 179 10.07 11.13 -1.38
C GLY A 179 9.88 12.02 -0.14
N PRO A 180 10.63 13.14 -0.01
CA PRO A 180 10.54 14.00 1.19
C PRO A 180 9.19 14.71 1.32
N THR A 181 8.41 14.77 0.26
CA THR A 181 7.05 15.33 0.26
C THR A 181 5.98 14.30 0.60
N PHE A 182 6.29 13.00 0.54
CA PHE A 182 5.35 11.91 0.81
C PHE A 182 5.21 11.67 2.32
N ILE A 183 4.12 12.14 2.92
CA ILE A 183 3.93 12.02 4.37
C ILE A 183 3.77 10.58 4.85
N VAL A 184 3.39 9.65 3.98
CA VAL A 184 3.29 8.22 4.25
C VAL A 184 4.63 7.63 4.73
N ASN A 185 5.77 8.13 4.24
CA ASN A 185 7.09 7.58 4.56
C ASN A 185 7.43 7.78 6.05
N ARG A 186 7.22 8.99 6.59
CA ARG A 186 7.40 9.26 8.02
C ARG A 186 6.30 8.64 8.88
N TRP A 187 5.05 8.70 8.43
CA TRP A 187 3.95 8.02 9.10
C TRP A 187 4.24 6.51 9.26
N GLY A 188 4.69 5.86 8.19
CA GLY A 188 5.02 4.44 8.21
C GLY A 188 6.21 4.11 9.10
N ARG A 189 7.29 4.91 9.06
CA ARG A 189 8.43 4.73 9.94
C ARG A 189 8.02 4.80 11.41
N ALA A 190 7.24 5.80 11.80
CA ALA A 190 6.72 5.90 13.14
C ALA A 190 5.84 4.71 13.52
N LYS A 191 4.86 4.39 12.67
CA LYS A 191 3.84 3.38 12.97
C LYS A 191 4.38 1.96 13.02
N TYR A 192 5.36 1.63 12.18
CA TYR A 192 5.83 0.27 12.04
C TYR A 192 7.21 0.03 12.67
N LEU A 193 8.17 0.94 12.48
CA LEU A 193 9.51 0.78 13.02
C LEU A 193 9.59 1.26 14.46
N TYR A 194 9.31 2.53 14.73
CA TYR A 194 9.49 3.10 16.06
C TYR A 194 8.53 2.52 17.11
N SER A 195 7.31 2.14 16.71
CA SER A 195 6.40 1.39 17.58
C SER A 195 6.91 0.00 17.95
N LEU A 196 7.65 -0.65 17.05
CA LEU A 196 8.24 -1.97 17.28
C LEU A 196 9.49 -1.88 18.17
N THR A 197 10.36 -0.90 17.92
CA THR A 197 11.64 -0.73 18.61
C THR A 197 11.50 -0.01 19.95
N GLY A 198 10.34 0.58 20.23
CA GLY A 198 10.10 1.37 21.43
C GLY A 198 10.74 2.77 21.41
N ASP A 199 11.18 3.26 20.23
CA ASP A 199 11.69 4.63 20.07
C ASP A 199 10.53 5.64 20.14
N LEU A 200 10.15 6.00 21.36
CA LEU A 200 9.03 6.88 21.62
C LEU A 200 9.26 8.31 21.12
N GLU A 201 10.49 8.81 21.19
CA GLU A 201 10.80 10.16 20.74
C GLU A 201 10.82 10.26 19.20
N GLY A 202 11.40 9.29 18.52
CA GLY A 202 11.31 9.17 17.07
C GLY A 202 9.85 9.05 16.58
N PHE A 203 9.06 8.22 17.26
CA PHE A 203 7.63 8.06 16.99
C PHE A 203 6.87 9.39 17.09
N LYS A 204 7.03 10.11 18.21
CA LYS A 204 6.36 11.39 18.43
C LYS A 204 6.81 12.45 17.45
N SER A 205 8.09 12.49 17.12
CA SER A 205 8.67 13.43 16.16
C SER A 205 8.06 13.25 14.77
N ASP A 206 8.07 12.04 14.25
CA ASP A 206 7.53 11.76 12.91
C ASP A 206 6.01 11.96 12.85
N MET A 207 5.26 11.52 13.89
CA MET A 207 3.80 11.70 13.91
C MET A 207 3.40 13.19 14.01
N ARG A 208 4.12 14.02 14.74
CA ARG A 208 3.89 15.48 14.77
C ARG A 208 4.18 16.10 13.42
N TRP A 209 5.31 15.75 12.82
CA TRP A 209 5.65 16.22 11.48
C TRP A 209 4.54 15.90 10.46
N VAL A 210 3.99 14.66 10.46
CA VAL A 210 2.87 14.24 9.60
C VAL A 210 1.65 15.13 9.81
N ILE A 211 1.29 15.46 11.04
CA ILE A 211 0.11 16.27 11.37
C ILE A 211 0.26 17.72 10.90
N GLU A 212 1.47 18.25 10.92
CA GLU A 212 1.78 19.65 10.59
C GLU A 212 1.85 19.93 9.09
N GLN A 213 1.86 18.89 8.24
CA GLN A 213 1.94 19.08 6.80
C GLN A 213 0.62 19.59 6.22
N ASP A 214 0.70 20.37 5.14
CA ASP A 214 -0.47 20.66 4.31
C ASP A 214 -0.96 19.37 3.62
N PRO A 215 -2.20 18.94 3.80
CA PRO A 215 -2.71 17.74 3.14
C PRO A 215 -2.80 17.88 1.61
N ASN A 216 -2.74 19.09 1.06
CA ASN A 216 -2.70 19.34 -0.39
C ASN A 216 -1.28 19.37 -0.97
N ARG A 217 -0.25 19.16 -0.13
CA ARG A 217 1.13 19.15 -0.61
C ARG A 217 1.34 18.10 -1.70
N GLU A 218 2.31 18.37 -2.57
CA GLU A 218 2.77 17.39 -3.56
C GLU A 218 3.20 16.06 -2.89
N GLY A 219 2.90 14.95 -3.53
CA GLY A 219 3.21 13.60 -3.04
C GLY A 219 1.98 12.70 -3.04
N ASN A 220 1.57 12.20 -1.87
CA ASN A 220 0.37 11.38 -1.77
C ASN A 220 -0.89 12.19 -2.12
N PRO A 221 -1.90 11.54 -2.74
CA PRO A 221 -3.20 12.18 -2.96
C PRO A 221 -3.84 12.69 -1.67
N TYR A 222 -4.55 13.81 -1.74
CA TYR A 222 -5.19 14.47 -0.60
C TYR A 222 -5.98 13.52 0.35
N PRO A 223 -6.82 12.58 -0.14
CA PRO A 223 -7.55 11.70 0.76
C PRO A 223 -6.64 10.79 1.59
N TRP A 224 -5.50 10.37 1.05
CA TRP A 224 -4.51 9.60 1.77
C TRP A 224 -3.79 10.45 2.82
N ASN A 225 -3.43 11.69 2.48
CA ASN A 225 -2.82 12.61 3.43
C ASN A 225 -3.74 12.86 4.64
N ILE A 226 -5.05 13.06 4.41
CA ILE A 226 -6.05 13.17 5.48
C ILE A 226 -6.11 11.89 6.34
N TYR A 227 -6.07 10.71 5.70
CA TYR A 227 -6.03 9.44 6.44
C TYR A 227 -4.80 9.34 7.35
N PHE A 228 -3.61 9.59 6.80
CA PHE A 228 -2.35 9.52 7.58
C PHE A 228 -2.32 10.51 8.75
N GLN A 229 -2.81 11.74 8.53
CA GLN A 229 -2.88 12.75 9.59
C GLN A 229 -3.89 12.39 10.69
N ASN A 230 -5.05 11.86 10.33
CA ASN A 230 -6.04 11.43 11.31
C ASN A 230 -5.56 10.23 12.12
N ASP A 231 -4.91 9.26 11.47
CA ASP A 231 -4.29 8.12 12.15
C ASP A 231 -3.17 8.60 13.09
N ALA A 232 -2.28 9.49 12.64
CA ALA A 232 -1.21 10.05 13.46
C ALA A 232 -1.75 10.78 14.71
N LYS A 233 -2.81 11.58 14.58
CA LYS A 233 -3.50 12.23 15.71
C LYS A 233 -4.02 11.21 16.72
N ASN A 234 -4.63 10.13 16.22
CA ASN A 234 -5.18 9.08 17.07
C ASN A 234 -4.07 8.30 17.81
N GLU A 235 -2.98 7.98 17.12
CA GLU A 235 -1.86 7.25 17.71
C GLU A 235 -1.13 8.10 18.78
N LEU A 236 -0.91 9.40 18.55
CA LEU A 236 -0.34 10.29 19.56
C LEU A 236 -1.23 10.42 20.81
N ARG A 237 -2.57 10.45 20.64
CA ARG A 237 -3.49 10.47 21.80
C ARG A 237 -3.34 9.22 22.66
N LYS A 238 -3.22 8.04 22.04
CA LYS A 238 -3.03 6.75 22.75
C LYS A 238 -1.73 6.73 23.57
N VAL A 239 -0.66 7.31 23.02
CA VAL A 239 0.64 7.36 23.70
C VAL A 239 0.64 8.36 24.86
N ASN A 240 -0.04 9.51 24.71
CA ASN A 240 -0.09 10.53 25.75
C ASN A 240 -1.08 10.20 26.89
N SER A 241 -1.94 9.19 26.72
CA SER A 241 -2.91 8.73 27.74
C SER A 241 -2.40 7.58 28.61
N LYS A 242 -1.19 7.09 28.35
CA LYS A 242 -0.47 6.07 29.14
C LYS A 242 0.54 6.73 30.06
#